data_605c22edb54c2379b9aacfd95c70044b
#
_entry.id   605c22edb54c2379b9aacfd95c70044b
#
_cell.length_a   1.000
_cell.length_b   1.000
_cell.length_c   1.000
_cell.angle_alpha   90.00
_cell.angle_beta   90.00
_cell.angle_gamma   90.00
#
_symmetry.space_group_name_H-M   'P 1'
#
loop_
_entity.id
_entity.type
_entity.pdbx_description
1 polymer ?
#
loop_
_entity_poly.entity_id
_entity_poly.type
_entity_poly.pdbx_seq_one_letter_code
_entity_poly.pdbx_strand_id
1 'polypeptide(L)'
;IFQGVIFQLSREIQVFLQKAEKEKSQSWRPSAVAISEASFTRTGVFDLLRWIAHKHGFGTYIHLIKGYLSRQTRKDSKACKERLIKMAEMSHSNIYVDSLISPSYTSSIAQVIQLPGMAGTENNMLLFEFSRIQPDNLPDIVDNYALIRAVDFDVVILSSSERGFGLKKQIHVWLTAKDFDNANHMVLLANIIAGHKDWKRCEIKVFAVYPAETLEAESRRLMEMTE
;
A
#
# COMPACT_ATOMS: atom_id res chain seq x y z
N ILE A 1 -25.82 14.15 -20.22
CA ILE A 1 -26.26 12.79 -20.64
C ILE A 1 -25.10 11.80 -20.55
N PHE A 2 -23.92 12.12 -21.06
CA PHE A 2 -22.77 11.19 -21.07
C PHE A 2 -22.27 10.79 -19.66
N GLN A 3 -22.18 11.74 -18.73
CA GLN A 3 -21.77 11.48 -17.34
C GLN A 3 -22.72 10.52 -16.60
N GLY A 4 -24.03 10.60 -16.85
CA GLY A 4 -25.02 9.71 -16.25
C GLY A 4 -24.88 8.26 -16.73
N VAL A 5 -24.57 8.06 -18.01
CA VAL A 5 -24.33 6.73 -18.58
C VAL A 5 -23.06 6.11 -17.97
N ILE A 6 -21.98 6.88 -17.88
CA ILE A 6 -20.72 6.40 -17.26
C ILE A 6 -20.96 6.03 -15.78
N PHE A 7 -21.70 6.84 -15.04
CA PHE A 7 -22.02 6.56 -13.64
C PHE A 7 -22.83 5.27 -13.48
N GLN A 8 -23.86 5.07 -14.33
CA GLN A 8 -24.69 3.88 -14.31
C GLN A 8 -23.89 2.63 -14.66
N LEU A 9 -23.07 2.69 -15.70
CA LEU A 9 -22.18 1.60 -16.09
C LEU A 9 -21.18 1.24 -14.98
N SER A 10 -20.56 2.25 -14.36
CA SER A 10 -19.64 2.05 -13.24
C SER A 10 -20.32 1.33 -12.08
N ARG A 11 -21.55 1.73 -11.74
CA ARG A 11 -22.33 1.09 -10.68
C ARG A 11 -22.64 -0.38 -11.00
N GLU A 12 -23.07 -0.66 -12.21
CA GLU A 12 -23.39 -2.03 -12.64
C GLU A 12 -22.17 -2.94 -12.63
N ILE A 13 -21.02 -2.43 -13.09
CA ILE A 13 -19.74 -3.14 -13.02
C ILE A 13 -19.33 -3.43 -11.57
N GLN A 14 -19.44 -2.46 -10.66
CA GLN A 14 -19.12 -2.67 -9.26
C GLN A 14 -20.00 -3.72 -8.59
N VAL A 15 -21.31 -3.67 -8.84
CA VAL A 15 -22.26 -4.68 -8.31
C VAL A 15 -22.00 -6.06 -8.92
N PHE A 16 -21.65 -6.14 -10.21
CA PHE A 16 -21.29 -7.38 -10.87
C PHE A 16 -20.02 -7.99 -10.26
N LEU A 17 -18.97 -7.18 -10.06
CA LEU A 17 -17.71 -7.61 -9.44
C LEU A 17 -17.95 -8.13 -8.02
N GLN A 18 -18.73 -7.43 -7.21
CA GLN A 18 -19.09 -7.86 -5.86
C GLN A 18 -19.81 -9.23 -5.83
N LYS A 19 -20.63 -9.51 -6.83
CA LYS A 19 -21.29 -10.83 -6.95
C LYS A 19 -20.34 -11.91 -7.46
N ALA A 20 -19.46 -11.56 -8.41
CA ALA A 20 -18.50 -12.50 -8.99
C ALA A 20 -17.40 -12.92 -8.00
N GLU A 21 -17.11 -12.09 -6.99
CA GLU A 21 -16.09 -12.35 -5.96
C GLU A 21 -16.44 -13.57 -5.09
N LYS A 22 -17.72 -13.87 -4.93
CA LYS A 22 -18.18 -15.05 -4.17
C LYS A 22 -17.89 -16.41 -4.84
N GLU A 23 -17.56 -16.43 -6.12
CA GLU A 23 -17.50 -17.67 -6.90
C GLU A 23 -16.09 -18.16 -7.29
N LYS A 24 -15.02 -17.42 -6.97
CA LYS A 24 -13.66 -17.79 -7.42
C LYS A 24 -12.64 -17.74 -6.27
N SER A 25 -11.84 -18.81 -6.17
CA SER A 25 -10.51 -18.75 -5.54
C SER A 25 -9.65 -17.72 -6.32
N GLN A 26 -9.65 -16.47 -5.87
CA GLN A 26 -8.95 -15.42 -6.58
C GLN A 26 -7.44 -15.57 -6.40
N SER A 27 -6.71 -15.47 -7.50
CA SER A 27 -5.28 -15.16 -7.42
C SER A 27 -5.10 -13.87 -6.60
N TRP A 28 -4.32 -13.93 -5.55
CA TRP A 28 -4.03 -12.75 -4.70
C TRP A 28 -3.56 -11.56 -5.55
N ARG A 29 -4.15 -10.40 -5.31
CA ARG A 29 -3.79 -9.13 -5.95
C ARG A 29 -3.76 -8.04 -4.89
N PRO A 30 -2.78 -7.12 -4.93
CA PRO A 30 -2.75 -6.04 -3.97
C PRO A 30 -3.94 -5.08 -4.19
N SER A 31 -4.79 -4.96 -3.19
CA SER A 31 -5.78 -3.89 -3.04
C SER A 31 -5.37 -3.08 -1.82
N ALA A 32 -4.52 -2.09 -2.05
CA ALA A 32 -3.75 -1.46 -1.01
C ALA A 32 -4.27 -0.08 -0.62
N VAL A 33 -4.31 0.21 0.67
CA VAL A 33 -4.63 1.53 1.20
C VAL A 33 -3.43 2.10 1.93
N ALA A 34 -3.01 3.31 1.56
CA ALA A 34 -2.00 4.07 2.30
C ALA A 34 -2.65 5.18 3.12
N ILE A 35 -2.25 5.30 4.38
CA ILE A 35 -2.71 6.36 5.29
C ILE A 35 -1.50 7.22 5.66
N SER A 36 -1.60 8.54 5.47
CA SER A 36 -0.53 9.48 5.81
C SER A 36 -1.07 10.80 6.33
N GLU A 37 -0.44 11.34 7.36
CA GLU A 37 -0.65 12.71 7.84
C GLU A 37 0.29 13.72 7.15
N ALA A 38 1.34 13.23 6.51
CA ALA A 38 2.43 14.02 5.97
C ALA A 38 2.49 14.01 4.42
N SER A 39 1.36 13.85 3.75
CA SER A 39 1.24 13.62 2.30
C SER A 39 1.97 14.62 1.41
N PHE A 40 2.17 15.85 1.89
CA PHE A 40 2.80 16.92 1.11
C PHE A 40 4.25 17.21 1.49
N THR A 41 4.73 16.57 2.52
CA THR A 41 6.13 16.68 3.00
C THR A 41 6.90 15.37 2.83
N ARG A 42 6.20 14.25 2.85
CA ARG A 42 6.74 12.91 2.63
C ARG A 42 5.88 12.19 1.59
N THR A 43 6.47 11.90 0.45
CA THR A 43 5.76 11.27 -0.68
C THR A 43 6.16 9.81 -0.90
N GLY A 44 6.97 9.25 -0.03
CA GLY A 44 7.52 7.91 -0.20
C GLY A 44 6.44 6.83 -0.28
N VAL A 45 5.48 6.83 0.64
CA VAL A 45 4.40 5.85 0.63
C VAL A 45 3.43 6.07 -0.55
N PHE A 46 3.26 7.30 -1.02
CA PHE A 46 2.51 7.59 -2.24
C PHE A 46 3.18 6.95 -3.46
N ASP A 47 4.49 7.13 -3.59
CA ASP A 47 5.27 6.51 -4.67
C ASP A 47 5.23 4.98 -4.59
N LEU A 48 5.40 4.42 -3.40
CA LEU A 48 5.32 2.97 -3.19
C LEU A 48 3.94 2.42 -3.56
N LEU A 49 2.87 3.07 -3.12
CA LEU A 49 1.50 2.67 -3.45
C LEU A 49 1.26 2.64 -4.97
N ARG A 50 1.66 3.68 -5.70
CA ARG A 50 1.47 3.72 -7.15
C ARG A 50 2.29 2.67 -7.89
N TRP A 51 3.43 2.23 -7.35
CA TRP A 51 4.20 1.12 -7.93
C TRP A 51 3.54 -0.23 -7.65
N ILE A 52 2.98 -0.43 -6.47
CA ILE A 52 2.28 -1.67 -6.12
C ILE A 52 0.97 -1.79 -6.90
N ALA A 53 0.26 -0.69 -7.08
CA ALA A 53 -1.09 -0.68 -7.68
C ALA A 53 -1.12 -0.60 -9.23
N HIS A 54 0.04 -0.54 -9.92
CA HIS A 54 0.10 -0.04 -11.30
C HIS A 54 -0.56 -0.90 -12.38
N LYS A 55 -0.58 -2.21 -12.33
CA LYS A 55 -1.14 -3.05 -13.42
C LYS A 55 -2.31 -3.91 -12.99
N HIS A 56 -2.11 -4.65 -11.92
CA HIS A 56 -3.00 -5.70 -11.47
C HIS A 56 -3.57 -5.43 -10.10
N GLY A 57 -3.07 -4.38 -9.42
CA GLY A 57 -3.50 -3.96 -8.10
C GLY A 57 -4.40 -2.72 -8.14
N PHE A 58 -4.98 -2.42 -7.00
CA PHE A 58 -5.71 -1.19 -6.73
C PHE A 58 -5.03 -0.43 -5.61
N GLY A 59 -5.05 0.89 -5.69
CA GLY A 59 -4.45 1.74 -4.69
C GLY A 59 -5.36 2.88 -4.27
N THR A 60 -5.54 3.02 -2.97
CA THR A 60 -6.23 4.16 -2.37
C THR A 60 -5.27 4.90 -1.44
N TYR A 61 -5.08 6.17 -1.68
CA TYR A 61 -4.25 7.02 -0.83
C TYR A 61 -5.11 7.97 -0.01
N ILE A 62 -4.98 7.91 1.31
CA ILE A 62 -5.79 8.68 2.24
C ILE A 62 -4.90 9.64 3.03
N HIS A 63 -5.18 10.94 2.95
CA HIS A 63 -4.61 11.92 3.86
C HIS A 63 -5.44 12.03 5.12
N LEU A 64 -4.84 11.74 6.26
CA LEU A 64 -5.49 11.87 7.55
C LEU A 64 -5.42 13.30 8.07
N ILE A 65 -6.59 13.85 8.37
CA ILE A 65 -6.74 15.12 9.09
C ILE A 65 -7.16 14.78 10.51
N LYS A 66 -6.26 14.94 11.48
CA LYS A 66 -6.59 14.72 12.90
C LYS A 66 -7.58 15.75 13.40
N GLY A 67 -8.68 15.30 13.94
CA GLY A 67 -9.72 16.14 14.51
C GLY A 67 -11.13 15.57 14.38
N TYR A 68 -12.09 16.37 14.81
CA TYR A 68 -13.51 16.04 14.69
C TYR A 68 -14.12 16.73 13.47
N LEU A 69 -15.21 16.15 12.97
CA LEU A 69 -15.94 16.71 11.84
C LEU A 69 -16.55 18.06 12.22
N SER A 70 -16.14 19.11 11.50
CA SER A 70 -16.61 20.50 11.67
C SER A 70 -16.67 21.19 10.30
N ARG A 71 -17.23 22.40 10.25
CA ARG A 71 -17.21 23.21 9.02
C ARG A 71 -15.79 23.49 8.56
N GLN A 72 -14.87 23.75 9.51
CA GLN A 72 -13.47 24.06 9.19
C GLN A 72 -12.75 22.80 8.68
N THR A 73 -12.77 21.69 9.41
CA THR A 73 -12.08 20.45 9.00
C THR A 73 -12.63 19.91 7.67
N ARG A 74 -13.94 20.11 7.39
CA ARG A 74 -14.52 19.76 6.10
C ARG A 74 -14.00 20.64 4.96
N LYS A 75 -13.77 21.94 5.20
CA LYS A 75 -13.16 22.85 4.23
C LYS A 75 -11.71 22.43 3.95
N ASP A 76 -10.96 22.14 5.01
CA ASP A 76 -9.57 21.70 4.91
C ASP A 76 -9.45 20.36 4.16
N SER A 77 -10.36 19.41 4.44
CA SER A 77 -10.47 18.13 3.75
C SER A 77 -10.70 18.32 2.25
N LYS A 78 -11.59 19.22 1.85
CA LYS A 78 -11.84 19.50 0.44
C LYS A 78 -10.62 20.09 -0.26
N ALA A 79 -9.97 21.08 0.36
CA ALA A 79 -8.75 21.69 -0.17
C ALA A 79 -7.59 20.66 -0.25
N CYS A 80 -7.46 19.80 0.76
CA CYS A 80 -6.50 18.71 0.76
C CYS A 80 -6.74 17.74 -0.40
N LYS A 81 -7.98 17.30 -0.59
CA LYS A 81 -8.36 16.39 -1.68
C LYS A 81 -8.03 16.98 -3.06
N GLU A 82 -8.30 18.26 -3.29
CA GLU A 82 -7.95 18.94 -4.54
C GLU A 82 -6.43 18.93 -4.79
N ARG A 83 -5.62 19.10 -3.75
CA ARG A 83 -4.15 19.00 -3.84
C ARG A 83 -3.68 17.57 -4.14
N LEU A 84 -4.29 16.57 -3.52
CA LEU A 84 -3.99 15.17 -3.76
C LEU A 84 -4.31 14.75 -5.19
N ILE A 85 -5.45 15.19 -5.73
CA ILE A 85 -5.83 14.94 -7.12
C ILE A 85 -4.76 15.50 -8.07
N LYS A 86 -4.32 16.74 -7.87
CA LYS A 86 -3.24 17.33 -8.67
C LYS A 86 -1.93 16.54 -8.56
N MET A 87 -1.59 16.05 -7.35
CA MET A 87 -0.40 15.22 -7.15
C MET A 87 -0.49 13.90 -7.91
N ALA A 88 -1.66 13.24 -7.90
CA ALA A 88 -1.92 12.02 -8.65
C ALA A 88 -1.84 12.26 -10.16
N GLU A 89 -2.43 13.33 -10.67
CA GLU A 89 -2.37 13.73 -12.08
C GLU A 89 -0.93 14.00 -12.54
N MET A 90 -0.16 14.78 -11.78
CA MET A 90 1.24 15.09 -12.09
C MET A 90 2.14 13.85 -12.12
N SER A 91 1.84 12.84 -11.32
CA SER A 91 2.57 11.58 -11.30
C SER A 91 2.08 10.56 -12.34
N HIS A 92 1.03 10.89 -13.10
CA HIS A 92 0.35 9.99 -14.03
C HIS A 92 -0.02 8.64 -13.36
N SER A 93 -0.51 8.71 -12.13
CA SER A 93 -0.90 7.52 -11.36
C SER A 93 -2.39 7.24 -11.47
N ASN A 94 -2.75 5.96 -11.44
CA ASN A 94 -4.14 5.49 -11.45
C ASN A 94 -4.66 5.13 -10.06
N ILE A 95 -4.07 5.72 -9.01
CA ILE A 95 -4.54 5.50 -7.64
C ILE A 95 -5.69 6.46 -7.31
N TYR A 96 -6.61 5.97 -6.49
CA TYR A 96 -7.64 6.82 -5.92
C TYR A 96 -7.08 7.62 -4.75
N VAL A 97 -7.47 8.87 -4.62
CA VAL A 97 -7.00 9.76 -3.55
C VAL A 97 -8.16 10.38 -2.81
N ASP A 98 -8.08 10.40 -1.50
CA ASP A 98 -9.07 11.05 -0.65
C ASP A 98 -8.45 11.60 0.65
N SER A 99 -9.26 12.27 1.45
CA SER A 99 -8.92 12.73 2.79
C SER A 99 -9.94 12.22 3.80
N LEU A 100 -9.46 11.87 4.97
CA LEU A 100 -10.25 11.34 6.08
C LEU A 100 -10.08 12.23 7.30
N ILE A 101 -11.18 12.65 7.91
CA ILE A 101 -11.17 13.36 9.19
C ILE A 101 -11.42 12.33 10.28
N SER A 102 -10.48 12.18 11.21
CA SER A 102 -10.59 11.24 12.31
C SER A 102 -9.89 11.75 13.57
N PRO A 103 -10.44 11.49 14.77
CA PRO A 103 -9.87 12.01 16.02
C PRO A 103 -8.53 11.39 16.37
N SER A 104 -8.23 10.19 15.89
CA SER A 104 -6.97 9.48 16.15
C SER A 104 -6.54 8.63 14.96
N TYR A 105 -5.29 8.23 14.98
CA TYR A 105 -4.73 7.30 14.00
C TYR A 105 -5.43 5.93 14.06
N THR A 106 -5.64 5.41 15.27
CA THR A 106 -6.39 4.16 15.48
C THR A 106 -7.79 4.21 14.91
N SER A 107 -8.54 5.30 15.16
CA SER A 107 -9.89 5.46 14.59
C SER A 107 -9.85 5.51 13.07
N SER A 108 -8.83 6.13 12.48
CA SER A 108 -8.69 6.20 11.03
C SER A 108 -8.42 4.82 10.41
N ILE A 109 -7.55 4.02 11.02
CA ILE A 109 -7.29 2.65 10.61
C ILE A 109 -8.58 1.82 10.69
N ALA A 110 -9.29 1.86 11.85
CA ALA A 110 -10.54 1.13 12.04
C ALA A 110 -11.63 1.53 11.04
N GLN A 111 -11.67 2.78 10.61
CA GLN A 111 -12.58 3.24 9.55
C GLN A 111 -12.18 2.69 8.18
N VAL A 112 -10.90 2.76 7.85
CA VAL A 112 -10.37 2.38 6.53
C VAL A 112 -10.50 0.89 6.25
N ILE A 113 -10.19 0.03 7.23
CA ILE A 113 -10.30 -1.43 7.07
C ILE A 113 -11.74 -1.93 6.88
N GLN A 114 -12.74 -1.13 7.24
CA GLN A 114 -14.16 -1.45 7.05
C GLN A 114 -14.74 -0.89 5.74
N LEU A 115 -13.99 -0.04 5.03
CA LEU A 115 -14.46 0.51 3.76
C LEU A 115 -14.28 -0.52 2.63
N PRO A 116 -15.29 -0.67 1.75
CA PRO A 116 -15.12 -1.49 0.56
C PRO A 116 -14.01 -0.92 -0.33
N GLY A 117 -13.28 -1.79 -0.99
CA GLY A 117 -12.30 -1.39 -2.00
C GLY A 117 -12.95 -0.69 -3.20
N MET A 118 -12.18 0.18 -3.85
CA MET A 118 -12.68 1.02 -4.96
C MET A 118 -13.13 0.23 -6.19
N ALA A 119 -12.65 -1.00 -6.34
CA ALA A 119 -13.00 -1.85 -7.49
C ALA A 119 -14.13 -2.85 -7.20
N GLY A 120 -14.84 -2.71 -6.07
CA GLY A 120 -15.79 -3.71 -5.61
C GLY A 120 -15.14 -4.95 -5.02
N THR A 121 -13.81 -4.96 -4.91
CA THR A 121 -13.02 -5.96 -4.18
C THR A 121 -12.69 -5.46 -2.80
N GLU A 122 -12.50 -6.35 -1.83
CA GLU A 122 -12.05 -5.96 -0.49
C GLU A 122 -10.60 -5.47 -0.54
N ASN A 123 -10.29 -4.47 0.29
CA ASN A 123 -8.91 -4.11 0.53
C ASN A 123 -8.23 -5.21 1.34
N ASN A 124 -6.96 -5.50 1.05
CA ASN A 124 -6.20 -6.56 1.70
C ASN A 124 -4.82 -6.14 2.21
N MET A 125 -4.45 -4.87 1.99
CA MET A 125 -3.13 -4.38 2.37
C MET A 125 -3.19 -2.94 2.88
N LEU A 126 -2.47 -2.67 3.99
CA LEU A 126 -2.24 -1.33 4.51
C LEU A 126 -0.77 -0.93 4.37
N LEU A 127 -0.57 0.29 3.87
CA LEU A 127 0.75 0.90 3.76
C LEU A 127 0.89 2.07 4.73
N PHE A 128 1.97 2.05 5.48
CA PHE A 128 2.35 3.12 6.41
C PHE A 128 3.74 3.66 6.08
N GLU A 129 4.01 4.87 6.51
CA GLU A 129 5.32 5.50 6.37
C GLU A 129 5.73 6.17 7.66
N PHE A 130 6.99 5.95 8.06
CA PHE A 130 7.62 6.75 9.09
C PHE A 130 8.96 7.29 8.60
N SER A 131 9.37 8.44 9.17
CA SER A 131 10.68 9.00 8.88
C SER A 131 11.76 8.24 9.63
N ARG A 132 12.82 7.83 8.93
CA ARG A 132 13.97 7.18 9.56
C ARG A 132 14.70 8.07 10.58
N ILE A 133 14.65 9.38 10.37
CA ILE A 133 15.34 10.36 11.23
C ILE A 133 14.45 10.77 12.39
N GLN A 134 13.14 10.94 12.14
CA GLN A 134 12.15 11.33 13.13
C GLN A 134 10.98 10.35 13.10
N PRO A 135 11.07 9.22 13.81
CA PRO A 135 10.08 8.15 13.75
C PRO A 135 8.85 8.41 14.66
N ASP A 136 8.39 9.66 14.75
CA ASP A 136 7.37 10.11 15.70
C ASP A 136 6.04 9.35 15.59
N ASN A 137 5.67 8.91 14.38
CA ASN A 137 4.45 8.16 14.13
C ASN A 137 4.64 6.63 14.12
N LEU A 138 5.84 6.13 14.37
CA LEU A 138 6.10 4.69 14.44
C LEU A 138 5.36 4.00 15.60
N PRO A 139 5.28 4.58 16.82
CA PRO A 139 4.49 4.01 17.89
C PRO A 139 3.01 3.81 17.50
N ASP A 140 2.39 4.81 16.86
CA ASP A 140 1.01 4.71 16.37
C ASP A 140 0.81 3.53 15.40
N ILE A 141 1.79 3.25 14.55
CA ILE A 141 1.75 2.12 13.60
C ILE A 141 1.85 0.79 14.36
N VAL A 142 2.81 0.68 15.28
CA VAL A 142 3.07 -0.54 16.06
C VAL A 142 1.88 -0.89 16.96
N ASP A 143 1.32 0.10 17.67
CA ASP A 143 0.20 -0.09 18.58
C ASP A 143 -1.06 -0.60 17.86
N ASN A 144 -1.21 -0.28 16.56
CA ASN A 144 -2.35 -0.72 15.77
C ASN A 144 -2.12 -2.04 15.00
N TYR A 145 -0.93 -2.63 15.08
CA TYR A 145 -0.63 -3.87 14.35
C TYR A 145 -1.57 -5.02 14.70
N ALA A 146 -1.89 -5.21 15.99
CA ALA A 146 -2.81 -6.27 16.42
C ALA A 146 -4.23 -6.10 15.83
N LEU A 147 -4.73 -4.86 15.74
CA LEU A 147 -6.02 -4.55 15.11
C LEU A 147 -6.03 -4.94 13.63
N ILE A 148 -4.96 -4.62 12.91
CA ILE A 148 -4.85 -4.88 11.46
C ILE A 148 -4.75 -6.39 11.19
N ARG A 149 -3.97 -7.10 11.99
CA ARG A 149 -3.83 -8.57 11.89
C ARG A 149 -5.12 -9.32 12.19
N ALA A 150 -5.99 -8.77 13.03
CA ALA A 150 -7.28 -9.38 13.37
C ALA A 150 -8.27 -9.44 12.19
N VAL A 151 -7.99 -8.70 11.11
CA VAL A 151 -8.82 -8.64 9.88
C VAL A 151 -8.06 -9.15 8.64
N ASP A 152 -6.96 -9.90 8.85
CA ASP A 152 -6.16 -10.55 7.81
C ASP A 152 -5.59 -9.62 6.72
N PHE A 153 -5.34 -8.36 7.08
CA PHE A 153 -4.66 -7.42 6.17
C PHE A 153 -3.14 -7.64 6.19
N ASP A 154 -2.54 -7.60 5.02
CA ASP A 154 -1.09 -7.45 4.88
C ASP A 154 -0.65 -6.06 5.32
N VAL A 155 0.51 -5.96 5.97
CA VAL A 155 1.06 -4.70 6.45
C VAL A 155 2.39 -4.42 5.79
N VAL A 156 2.49 -3.26 5.14
CA VAL A 156 3.74 -2.75 4.58
C VAL A 156 4.11 -1.45 5.29
N ILE A 157 5.29 -1.42 5.88
CA ILE A 157 5.80 -0.26 6.62
C ILE A 157 7.03 0.28 5.90
N LEU A 158 6.92 1.49 5.38
CA LEU A 158 8.03 2.20 4.73
C LEU A 158 8.80 3.05 5.74
N SER A 159 10.07 2.72 5.94
CA SER A 159 11.02 3.60 6.60
C SER A 159 11.65 4.53 5.56
N SER A 160 11.14 5.75 5.44
CA SER A 160 11.60 6.69 4.44
C SER A 160 12.81 7.51 4.91
N SER A 161 13.67 7.85 3.95
CA SER A 161 14.79 8.76 4.13
C SER A 161 14.64 9.99 3.24
N GLU A 162 15.36 11.06 3.54
CA GLU A 162 15.39 12.28 2.72
C GLU A 162 15.88 12.03 1.27
N ARG A 163 16.67 10.97 1.08
CA ARG A 163 17.15 10.56 -0.26
C ARG A 163 16.09 9.84 -1.09
N GLY A 164 14.92 9.56 -0.53
CA GLY A 164 13.88 8.78 -1.18
C GLY A 164 14.39 7.40 -1.64
N PHE A 165 13.92 6.96 -2.80
CA PHE A 165 14.27 5.64 -3.37
C PHE A 165 15.53 5.64 -4.27
N GLY A 166 16.27 6.74 -4.30
CA GLY A 166 17.52 6.86 -5.03
C GLY A 166 17.37 6.60 -6.55
N LEU A 167 18.33 5.89 -7.14
CA LEU A 167 18.41 5.66 -8.60
C LEU A 167 17.45 4.59 -9.14
N LYS A 168 16.77 3.86 -8.28
CA LYS A 168 15.84 2.77 -8.65
C LYS A 168 16.42 1.71 -9.58
N LYS A 169 17.70 1.37 -9.35
CA LYS A 169 18.45 0.38 -10.15
C LYS A 169 18.41 -1.01 -9.55
N GLN A 170 18.16 -1.13 -8.26
CA GLN A 170 18.17 -2.39 -7.54
C GLN A 170 17.09 -2.41 -6.48
N ILE A 171 16.46 -3.57 -6.32
CA ILE A 171 15.57 -3.90 -5.21
C ILE A 171 16.25 -5.03 -4.45
N HIS A 172 16.53 -4.81 -3.18
CA HIS A 172 17.13 -5.82 -2.30
C HIS A 172 16.05 -6.42 -1.41
N VAL A 173 15.83 -7.71 -1.54
CA VAL A 173 14.95 -8.49 -0.68
C VAL A 173 15.82 -9.21 0.34
N TRP A 174 15.64 -8.89 1.62
CA TRP A 174 16.39 -9.50 2.72
C TRP A 174 15.49 -10.45 3.49
N LEU A 175 15.91 -11.71 3.57
CA LEU A 175 15.19 -12.79 4.24
C LEU A 175 15.97 -13.25 5.46
N THR A 176 15.28 -13.47 6.56
CA THR A 176 15.79 -14.14 7.75
C THR A 176 15.06 -15.46 7.97
N ALA A 177 15.52 -16.30 8.88
CA ALA A 177 14.84 -17.54 9.22
C ALA A 177 13.38 -17.36 9.67
N LYS A 178 12.99 -16.14 10.11
CA LYS A 178 11.63 -15.82 10.53
C LYS A 178 10.73 -15.34 9.39
N ASP A 179 11.29 -15.01 8.22
CA ASP A 179 10.55 -14.45 7.09
C ASP A 179 10.06 -15.51 6.11
N PHE A 180 10.22 -16.81 6.46
CA PHE A 180 9.95 -17.91 5.56
C PHE A 180 8.52 -17.89 5.01
N ASP A 181 7.53 -17.63 5.88
CA ASP A 181 6.12 -17.56 5.50
C ASP A 181 5.81 -16.32 4.64
N ASN A 182 6.60 -15.25 4.78
CA ASN A 182 6.44 -14.00 4.04
C ASN A 182 7.33 -13.90 2.78
N ALA A 183 8.28 -14.82 2.59
CA ALA A 183 9.28 -14.73 1.53
C ALA A 183 8.65 -14.60 0.14
N ASN A 184 7.63 -15.41 -0.16
CA ASN A 184 6.91 -15.37 -1.43
C ASN A 184 6.25 -14.00 -1.66
N HIS A 185 5.61 -13.43 -0.64
CA HIS A 185 5.01 -12.10 -0.70
C HIS A 185 6.06 -11.00 -0.92
N MET A 186 7.20 -11.08 -0.24
CA MET A 186 8.28 -10.10 -0.39
C MET A 186 8.86 -10.12 -1.80
N VAL A 187 9.11 -11.31 -2.37
CA VAL A 187 9.59 -11.47 -3.75
C VAL A 187 8.52 -11.02 -4.75
N LEU A 188 7.26 -11.38 -4.53
CA LEU A 188 6.15 -10.94 -5.38
C LEU A 188 6.02 -9.42 -5.41
N LEU A 189 6.06 -8.76 -4.26
CA LEU A 189 6.02 -7.29 -4.19
C LEU A 189 7.21 -6.64 -4.90
N ALA A 190 8.42 -7.20 -4.76
CA ALA A 190 9.59 -6.73 -5.47
C ALA A 190 9.40 -6.83 -7.00
N ASN A 191 8.84 -7.93 -7.50
CA ASN A 191 8.53 -8.11 -8.93
C ASN A 191 7.44 -7.14 -9.41
N ILE A 192 6.40 -6.92 -8.61
CA ILE A 192 5.35 -5.94 -8.95
C ILE A 192 5.96 -4.55 -9.08
N ILE A 193 6.79 -4.11 -8.12
CA ILE A 193 7.47 -2.82 -8.13
C ILE A 193 8.41 -2.72 -9.34
N ALA A 194 9.21 -3.75 -9.60
CA ALA A 194 10.14 -3.80 -10.72
C ALA A 194 9.44 -3.69 -12.09
N GLY A 195 8.20 -4.15 -12.18
CA GLY A 195 7.36 -4.02 -13.38
C GLY A 195 6.90 -2.59 -13.67
N HIS A 196 7.04 -1.64 -12.76
CA HIS A 196 6.65 -0.25 -12.97
C HIS A 196 7.67 0.51 -13.82
N LYS A 197 7.20 1.46 -14.65
CA LYS A 197 8.04 2.27 -15.55
C LYS A 197 9.20 3.03 -14.86
N ASP A 198 9.01 3.40 -13.59
CA ASP A 198 10.02 4.12 -12.80
C ASP A 198 11.19 3.22 -12.38
N TRP A 199 10.98 1.91 -12.37
CA TRP A 199 11.97 0.88 -12.02
C TRP A 199 12.53 0.14 -13.25
N LYS A 200 12.45 0.77 -14.39
CA LYS A 200 12.86 0.18 -15.68
C LYS A 200 14.29 -0.34 -15.62
N ARG A 201 14.49 -1.64 -15.90
CA ARG A 201 15.79 -2.33 -15.85
C ARG A 201 16.40 -2.40 -14.44
N CYS A 202 15.59 -2.39 -13.39
CA CYS A 202 16.11 -2.70 -12.07
C CYS A 202 16.42 -4.20 -11.95
N GLU A 203 17.40 -4.51 -11.11
CA GLU A 203 17.76 -5.86 -10.72
C GLU A 203 17.16 -6.17 -9.35
N ILE A 204 16.54 -7.33 -9.20
CA ILE A 204 16.10 -7.83 -7.89
C ILE A 204 17.19 -8.74 -7.34
N LYS A 205 17.68 -8.43 -6.15
CA LYS A 205 18.66 -9.24 -5.43
C LYS A 205 18.03 -9.77 -4.15
N VAL A 206 18.06 -11.09 -3.99
CA VAL A 206 17.59 -11.75 -2.77
C VAL A 206 18.79 -12.09 -1.91
N PHE A 207 18.76 -11.64 -0.66
CA PHE A 207 19.77 -11.92 0.36
C PHE A 207 19.12 -12.68 1.49
N ALA A 208 19.81 -13.70 2.00
CA ALA A 208 19.38 -14.46 3.14
C ALA A 208 20.45 -14.43 4.24
N VAL A 209 20.02 -14.32 5.47
CA VAL A 209 20.89 -14.32 6.65
C VAL A 209 20.53 -15.52 7.51
N TYR A 210 21.44 -16.49 7.58
CA TYR A 210 21.29 -17.70 8.37
C TYR A 210 22.51 -17.92 9.26
N PRO A 211 22.37 -18.64 10.39
CA PRO A 211 23.50 -19.14 11.15
C PRO A 211 24.41 -20.02 10.28
N ALA A 212 25.71 -19.95 10.49
CA ALA A 212 26.69 -20.70 9.69
C ALA A 212 26.42 -22.20 9.65
N GLU A 213 25.87 -22.74 10.74
CA GLU A 213 25.58 -24.19 10.93
C GLU A 213 24.43 -24.67 10.01
N THR A 214 23.53 -23.79 9.61
CA THR A 214 22.34 -24.13 8.78
C THR A 214 22.43 -23.56 7.35
N LEU A 215 23.51 -22.85 7.04
CA LEU A 215 23.64 -22.06 5.80
C LEU A 215 23.47 -22.90 4.53
N GLU A 216 24.07 -24.12 4.47
CA GLU A 216 24.00 -24.99 3.28
C GLU A 216 22.58 -25.52 3.05
N ALA A 217 21.92 -25.98 4.12
CA ALA A 217 20.56 -26.50 4.04
C ALA A 217 19.55 -25.40 3.62
N GLU A 218 19.67 -24.25 4.22
CA GLU A 218 18.76 -23.12 3.94
C GLU A 218 19.04 -22.47 2.57
N SER A 219 20.31 -22.45 2.12
CA SER A 219 20.66 -22.01 0.76
C SER A 219 20.00 -22.89 -0.31
N ARG A 220 20.01 -24.21 -0.11
CA ARG A 220 19.36 -25.16 -1.02
C ARG A 220 17.85 -24.94 -1.07
N ARG A 221 17.22 -24.77 0.10
CA ARG A 221 15.79 -24.49 0.23
C ARG A 221 15.37 -23.19 -0.45
N LEU A 222 16.20 -22.14 -0.37
CA LEU A 222 15.98 -20.88 -1.07
C LEU A 222 16.06 -21.02 -2.59
N MET A 223 16.99 -21.81 -3.10
CA MET A 223 17.10 -22.07 -4.54
C MET A 223 15.86 -22.77 -5.08
N GLU A 224 15.35 -23.77 -4.34
CA GLU A 224 14.12 -24.49 -4.70
C GLU A 224 12.87 -23.58 -4.72
N MET A 225 12.86 -22.50 -3.95
CA MET A 225 11.74 -21.52 -3.92
C MET A 225 11.79 -20.48 -5.05
N THR A 226 12.93 -20.34 -5.72
CA THR A 226 13.14 -19.32 -6.77
C THR A 226 13.10 -19.91 -8.18
N GLU A 227 13.01 -21.22 -8.33
CA GLU A 227 12.70 -21.93 -9.57
C GLU A 227 11.19 -22.05 -9.78
#